data_ebbf45b278a3efa7d487c8b2266d36ad
#
_entry.id   ebbf45b278a3efa7d487c8b2266d36ad
#
_cell.length_a   1.000
_cell.length_b   1.000
_cell.length_c   1.000
_cell.angle_alpha   90.00
_cell.angle_beta   90.00
_cell.angle_gamma   90.00
#
_symmetry.space_group_name_H-M   'P 1'
#
loop_
_entity.id
_entity.type
_entity.pdbx_description
1 polymer ?
#
loop_
_entity_poly.entity_id
_entity_poly.type
_entity_poly.pdbx_seq_one_letter_code
_entity_poly.pdbx_strand_id
1 'polypeptide(L)'
;MLDRKATGGMRSIFLAIIGQLLLAFLGIAAAAATPRWETLPPVPKPPAPSRSGHAPINGIRMYYAVFGHGPFVLLIHNGLGSADDWGGVVPILARDHTVIVADTRGFGRSTLGDRPLTYGLFADDYVALLRFLRAKPVYLVGTSDGGIIGLDIAIRHPELLSGLFIQGANVSAEGIQAPPADLAAIRLALRRAKSEYSRLAAAPDGFARLRAALSAMPEPDYTAAQLAEIRVPTTVAVADHEESIKRSHSDFIAASIPDAHIVVLKDVSHFAPMQDPAGFAAAVEAAAGAPQKMGASGH
;
A
#
# COMPACT_ATOMS: atom_id res chain seq x y z
N MET A 1 72.50 42.01 -23.50
CA MET A 1 71.32 42.63 -22.87
C MET A 1 70.08 41.97 -23.46
N LEU A 2 69.66 40.80 -22.93
CA LEU A 2 68.57 39.96 -23.43
C LEU A 2 67.41 40.03 -22.49
N ASP A 3 66.30 40.25 -23.08
CA ASP A 3 64.97 40.67 -22.60
C ASP A 3 64.31 39.70 -21.58
N ARG A 4 64.12 40.18 -20.34
CA ARG A 4 63.50 39.40 -19.24
C ARG A 4 61.98 39.66 -19.10
N LYS A 5 61.27 40.03 -20.17
CA LYS A 5 59.84 40.39 -20.08
C LYS A 5 58.82 39.44 -20.63
N ALA A 6 59.22 38.26 -21.17
CA ALA A 6 58.29 37.34 -21.85
C ALA A 6 57.73 36.16 -20.99
N THR A 7 58.24 35.95 -19.75
CA THR A 7 57.86 34.74 -18.96
C THR A 7 56.79 34.97 -17.91
N GLY A 8 56.41 36.26 -17.63
CA GLY A 8 55.41 36.55 -16.60
C GLY A 8 53.94 36.40 -17.05
N GLY A 9 53.66 36.61 -18.35
CA GLY A 9 52.27 36.61 -18.86
C GLY A 9 51.68 35.22 -19.00
N MET A 10 52.49 34.23 -19.35
CA MET A 10 52.00 32.85 -19.61
C MET A 10 51.65 32.11 -18.33
N ARG A 11 52.32 32.35 -17.19
CA ARG A 11 52.01 31.77 -15.88
C ARG A 11 50.73 32.31 -15.30
N SER A 12 50.41 33.59 -15.50
CA SER A 12 49.16 34.23 -15.01
C SER A 12 47.91 33.72 -15.79
N ILE A 13 48.05 33.46 -17.10
CA ILE A 13 46.94 32.91 -17.92
C ILE A 13 46.70 31.46 -17.57
N PHE A 14 47.72 30.66 -17.30
CA PHE A 14 47.57 29.25 -16.91
C PHE A 14 46.92 29.09 -15.52
N LEU A 15 47.27 29.96 -14.56
CA LEU A 15 46.61 29.95 -13.22
C LEU A 15 45.16 30.46 -13.26
N ALA A 16 44.82 31.38 -14.17
CA ALA A 16 43.42 31.81 -14.35
C ALA A 16 42.53 30.72 -15.00
N ILE A 17 43.07 29.96 -15.96
CA ILE A 17 42.35 28.87 -16.62
C ILE A 17 42.15 27.68 -15.66
N ILE A 18 43.14 27.35 -14.83
CA ILE A 18 43.01 26.30 -13.81
C ILE A 18 42.02 26.74 -12.71
N GLY A 19 41.99 27.98 -12.31
CA GLY A 19 41.01 28.53 -11.36
C GLY A 19 39.58 28.50 -11.88
N GLN A 20 39.37 28.78 -13.18
CA GLN A 20 38.05 28.72 -13.80
C GLN A 20 37.59 27.25 -14.05
N LEU A 21 38.49 26.34 -14.33
CA LEU A 21 38.16 24.89 -14.43
C LEU A 21 37.84 24.26 -13.06
N LEU A 22 38.51 24.66 -11.98
CA LEU A 22 38.21 24.26 -10.62
C LEU A 22 36.87 24.81 -10.12
N LEU A 23 36.49 26.05 -10.48
CA LEU A 23 35.18 26.62 -10.18
C LEU A 23 34.04 25.99 -10.99
N ALA A 24 34.31 25.52 -12.22
CA ALA A 24 33.33 24.79 -13.03
C ALA A 24 33.07 23.36 -12.50
N PHE A 25 34.05 22.74 -11.80
CA PHE A 25 33.85 21.44 -11.14
C PHE A 25 33.15 21.52 -9.76
N LEU A 26 33.16 22.70 -9.10
CA LEU A 26 32.42 22.92 -7.85
C LEU A 26 30.95 23.31 -8.07
N GLY A 27 30.53 23.49 -9.31
CA GLY A 27 29.16 23.85 -9.70
C GLY A 27 28.30 22.73 -10.17
N ILE A 28 28.71 21.46 -10.04
CA ILE A 28 27.80 20.32 -10.14
C ILE A 28 27.03 20.30 -8.81
N ALA A 29 25.99 21.12 -8.71
CA ALA A 29 24.95 20.90 -7.73
C ALA A 29 24.50 19.45 -7.93
N ALA A 30 24.80 18.56 -6.98
CA ALA A 30 24.26 17.23 -6.98
C ALA A 30 22.75 17.42 -7.13
N ALA A 31 22.19 17.01 -8.26
CA ALA A 31 20.76 17.04 -8.45
C ALA A 31 20.17 16.32 -7.23
N ALA A 32 19.41 17.03 -6.41
CA ALA A 32 18.82 16.46 -5.21
C ALA A 32 18.07 15.20 -5.66
N ALA A 33 18.36 14.06 -5.04
CA ALA A 33 17.68 12.82 -5.37
C ALA A 33 16.18 13.06 -5.23
N THR A 34 15.40 12.60 -6.21
CA THR A 34 13.94 12.70 -6.16
C THR A 34 13.46 12.11 -4.83
N PRO A 35 12.68 12.84 -4.03
CA PRO A 35 12.17 12.33 -2.77
C PRO A 35 11.44 11.00 -2.94
N ARG A 36 11.53 10.11 -1.96
CA ARG A 36 10.96 8.77 -2.02
C ARG A 36 9.47 8.79 -2.32
N TRP A 37 8.73 9.69 -1.68
CA TRP A 37 7.28 9.84 -1.87
C TRP A 37 6.85 10.28 -3.28
N GLU A 38 7.74 10.86 -4.07
CA GLU A 38 7.48 11.21 -5.47
C GLU A 38 7.82 10.07 -6.44
N THR A 39 8.39 8.97 -5.94
CA THR A 39 8.80 7.82 -6.75
C THR A 39 7.82 6.67 -6.61
N LEU A 40 7.85 5.75 -7.57
CA LEU A 40 7.19 4.46 -7.46
C LEU A 40 8.16 3.39 -7.99
N PRO A 41 9.01 2.83 -7.13
CA PRO A 41 10.01 1.86 -7.54
C PRO A 41 9.36 0.58 -8.10
N PRO A 42 10.08 -0.21 -8.92
CA PRO A 42 9.62 -1.52 -9.30
C PRO A 42 9.39 -2.40 -8.07
N VAL A 43 8.26 -3.12 -8.05
CA VAL A 43 8.00 -4.05 -6.96
C VAL A 43 8.83 -5.32 -7.19
N PRO A 44 9.61 -5.78 -6.20
CA PRO A 44 10.34 -7.05 -6.30
C PRO A 44 9.38 -8.22 -6.48
N LYS A 45 9.79 -9.22 -7.25
CA LYS A 45 9.03 -10.45 -7.32
C LYS A 45 9.06 -11.15 -5.95
N PRO A 46 7.91 -11.57 -5.40
CA PRO A 46 7.89 -12.30 -4.14
C PRO A 46 8.60 -13.66 -4.27
N PRO A 47 9.05 -14.27 -3.17
CA PRO A 47 9.60 -15.63 -3.17
C PRO A 47 8.57 -16.63 -3.70
N ALA A 48 8.99 -17.87 -3.91
CA ALA A 48 8.04 -18.93 -4.25
C ALA A 48 7.07 -19.17 -3.07
N PRO A 49 5.76 -19.16 -3.31
CA PRO A 49 4.78 -19.43 -2.27
C PRO A 49 4.82 -20.89 -1.82
N SER A 50 4.55 -21.16 -0.54
CA SER A 50 4.34 -22.51 -0.02
C SER A 50 3.08 -23.16 -0.60
N ARG A 51 2.06 -22.33 -0.89
CA ARG A 51 0.80 -22.73 -1.52
C ARG A 51 0.26 -21.56 -2.34
N SER A 52 -0.25 -21.83 -3.54
CA SER A 52 -1.00 -20.85 -4.33
C SER A 52 -2.04 -21.54 -5.20
N GLY A 53 -3.03 -20.78 -5.67
CA GLY A 53 -4.07 -21.30 -6.53
C GLY A 53 -5.26 -20.36 -6.65
N HIS A 54 -6.39 -20.92 -7.05
CA HIS A 54 -7.65 -20.21 -7.14
C HIS A 54 -8.69 -20.88 -6.25
N ALA A 55 -9.25 -20.13 -5.31
CA ALA A 55 -10.37 -20.56 -4.48
C ALA A 55 -11.69 -20.34 -5.22
N PRO A 56 -12.56 -21.36 -5.36
CA PRO A 56 -13.90 -21.19 -5.92
C PRO A 56 -14.83 -20.66 -4.84
N ILE A 57 -15.00 -19.34 -4.79
CA ILE A 57 -15.79 -18.65 -3.76
C ILE A 57 -16.74 -17.64 -4.39
N ASN A 58 -17.93 -17.49 -3.84
CA ASN A 58 -18.92 -16.48 -4.17
C ASN A 58 -19.12 -16.26 -5.70
N GLY A 59 -19.06 -17.33 -6.49
CA GLY A 59 -19.23 -17.27 -7.96
C GLY A 59 -18.02 -16.82 -8.75
N ILE A 60 -16.84 -16.71 -8.12
CA ILE A 60 -15.57 -16.38 -8.78
C ILE A 60 -14.48 -17.41 -8.50
N ARG A 61 -13.39 -17.31 -9.25
CA ARG A 61 -12.11 -17.96 -8.96
C ARG A 61 -11.16 -16.90 -8.41
N MET A 62 -11.01 -16.84 -7.09
CA MET A 62 -10.15 -15.86 -6.42
C MET A 62 -8.73 -16.42 -6.28
N TYR A 63 -7.77 -15.73 -6.88
CA TYR A 63 -6.34 -16.09 -6.73
C TYR A 63 -5.86 -15.78 -5.32
N TYR A 64 -5.04 -16.67 -4.78
CA TYR A 64 -4.33 -16.48 -3.51
C TYR A 64 -2.94 -17.11 -3.56
N ALA A 65 -2.05 -16.61 -2.70
CA ALA A 65 -0.75 -17.21 -2.40
C ALA A 65 -0.47 -17.11 -0.89
N VAL A 66 0.23 -18.13 -0.37
CA VAL A 66 0.60 -18.25 1.04
C VAL A 66 2.11 -18.42 1.15
N PHE A 67 2.71 -17.72 2.11
CA PHE A 67 4.15 -17.70 2.32
C PHE A 67 4.47 -17.85 3.80
N GLY A 68 5.65 -18.36 4.12
CA GLY A 68 6.14 -18.43 5.50
C GLY A 68 5.38 -19.42 6.38
N HIS A 69 5.48 -19.21 7.69
CA HIS A 69 4.87 -20.00 8.76
C HIS A 69 4.68 -19.13 10.01
N GLY A 70 3.84 -19.55 10.95
CA GLY A 70 3.54 -18.79 12.17
C GLY A 70 2.12 -18.22 12.16
N PRO A 71 1.83 -17.19 12.98
CA PRO A 71 0.54 -16.51 13.03
C PRO A 71 0.13 -15.97 11.64
N PHE A 72 -1.17 -15.94 11.37
CA PHE A 72 -1.67 -15.51 10.07
C PHE A 72 -1.67 -13.98 9.93
N VAL A 73 -1.14 -13.50 8.81
CA VAL A 73 -1.26 -12.12 8.32
C VAL A 73 -1.93 -12.14 6.96
N LEU A 74 -3.02 -11.40 6.79
CA LEU A 74 -3.69 -11.21 5.51
C LEU A 74 -3.34 -9.83 4.96
N LEU A 75 -2.77 -9.76 3.75
CA LEU A 75 -2.47 -8.50 3.06
C LEU A 75 -3.49 -8.27 1.94
N ILE A 76 -4.21 -7.14 1.98
CA ILE A 76 -5.18 -6.73 0.98
C ILE A 76 -4.67 -5.50 0.23
N HIS A 77 -4.47 -5.64 -1.09
CA HIS A 77 -3.90 -4.62 -1.96
C HIS A 77 -4.84 -3.42 -2.18
N ASN A 78 -4.29 -2.32 -2.66
CA ASN A 78 -5.02 -1.10 -3.03
C ASN A 78 -5.87 -1.30 -4.30
N GLY A 79 -6.70 -0.34 -4.60
CA GLY A 79 -7.43 -0.27 -5.87
C GLY A 79 -6.46 -0.27 -7.06
N LEU A 80 -6.83 -0.96 -8.13
CA LEU A 80 -6.02 -1.18 -9.35
C LEU A 80 -4.73 -1.97 -9.14
N GLY A 81 -4.49 -2.52 -7.94
CA GLY A 81 -3.35 -3.35 -7.60
C GLY A 81 -3.59 -4.85 -7.76
N SER A 82 -2.67 -5.62 -7.20
CA SER A 82 -2.74 -7.08 -7.13
C SER A 82 -1.91 -7.61 -5.94
N ALA A 83 -1.99 -8.91 -5.69
CA ALA A 83 -1.14 -9.59 -4.71
C ALA A 83 0.36 -9.36 -4.95
N ASP A 84 0.77 -9.09 -6.20
CA ASP A 84 2.16 -8.85 -6.56
C ASP A 84 2.71 -7.54 -5.96
N ASP A 85 1.85 -6.56 -5.65
CA ASP A 85 2.25 -5.28 -5.03
C ASP A 85 2.92 -5.46 -3.67
N TRP A 86 2.67 -6.59 -3.02
CA TRP A 86 3.26 -6.96 -1.74
C TRP A 86 4.64 -7.62 -1.84
N GLY A 87 5.21 -7.70 -3.06
CA GLY A 87 6.47 -8.42 -3.31
C GLY A 87 7.67 -7.97 -2.47
N GLY A 88 7.71 -6.71 -2.04
CA GLY A 88 8.73 -6.20 -1.12
C GLY A 88 8.44 -6.49 0.36
N VAL A 89 7.16 -6.55 0.75
CA VAL A 89 6.72 -6.74 2.14
C VAL A 89 6.66 -8.22 2.53
N VAL A 90 6.14 -9.07 1.62
CA VAL A 90 5.98 -10.52 1.85
C VAL A 90 7.25 -11.20 2.36
N PRO A 91 8.46 -11.03 1.77
CA PRO A 91 9.64 -11.74 2.24
C PRO A 91 10.11 -11.31 3.62
N ILE A 92 9.67 -10.14 4.11
CA ILE A 92 9.99 -9.65 5.44
C ILE A 92 9.05 -10.31 6.45
N LEU A 93 7.74 -10.15 6.28
CA LEU A 93 6.75 -10.68 7.21
C LEU A 93 6.72 -12.23 7.23
N ALA A 94 7.01 -12.88 6.10
CA ALA A 94 7.01 -14.34 5.99
C ALA A 94 8.13 -15.06 6.76
N ARG A 95 9.03 -14.32 7.42
CA ARG A 95 10.05 -14.89 8.32
C ARG A 95 9.40 -15.50 9.56
N ASP A 96 8.40 -14.79 10.11
CA ASP A 96 7.80 -15.11 11.40
C ASP A 96 6.26 -15.28 11.33
N HIS A 97 5.68 -15.08 10.12
CA HIS A 97 4.23 -15.12 9.91
C HIS A 97 3.86 -16.01 8.72
N THR A 98 2.66 -16.59 8.78
CA THR A 98 1.99 -17.15 7.61
C THR A 98 1.28 -16.02 6.87
N VAL A 99 1.90 -15.51 5.80
CA VAL A 99 1.40 -14.38 5.03
C VAL A 99 0.49 -14.87 3.91
N ILE A 100 -0.74 -14.37 3.87
CA ILE A 100 -1.73 -14.62 2.82
C ILE A 100 -1.87 -13.36 1.99
N VAL A 101 -1.72 -13.47 0.69
CA VAL A 101 -2.07 -12.43 -0.28
C VAL A 101 -3.11 -12.97 -1.25
N ALA A 102 -3.97 -12.11 -1.79
CA ALA A 102 -4.94 -12.50 -2.79
C ALA A 102 -5.18 -11.35 -3.76
N ASP A 103 -5.59 -11.70 -4.98
CA ASP A 103 -6.11 -10.72 -5.94
C ASP A 103 -7.61 -10.52 -5.66
N THR A 104 -8.03 -9.31 -5.34
CA THR A 104 -9.44 -8.96 -5.13
C THR A 104 -10.27 -9.28 -6.38
N ARG A 105 -11.55 -9.57 -6.22
CA ARG A 105 -12.51 -9.84 -7.32
C ARG A 105 -12.32 -8.88 -8.49
N GLY A 106 -12.07 -9.42 -9.68
CA GLY A 106 -11.85 -8.67 -10.90
C GLY A 106 -10.43 -8.12 -11.09
N PHE A 107 -9.57 -8.15 -10.05
CA PHE A 107 -8.19 -7.71 -10.14
C PHE A 107 -7.23 -8.88 -10.40
N GLY A 108 -6.07 -8.54 -10.94
CA GLY A 108 -4.99 -9.50 -11.14
C GLY A 108 -5.43 -10.78 -11.84
N ARG A 109 -5.30 -11.92 -11.17
CA ARG A 109 -5.63 -13.27 -11.65
C ARG A 109 -7.04 -13.70 -11.26
N SER A 110 -7.76 -12.88 -10.45
CA SER A 110 -9.11 -13.21 -9.98
C SER A 110 -10.16 -12.83 -11.02
N THR A 111 -11.18 -13.69 -11.17
CA THR A 111 -12.29 -13.40 -12.09
C THR A 111 -13.23 -12.33 -11.51
N LEU A 112 -13.87 -11.55 -12.37
CA LEU A 112 -14.79 -10.48 -11.97
C LEU A 112 -16.15 -11.01 -11.48
N GLY A 113 -16.71 -12.00 -12.19
CA GLY A 113 -18.09 -12.45 -11.99
C GLY A 113 -19.10 -11.43 -12.49
N ASP A 114 -20.39 -11.62 -12.12
CA ASP A 114 -21.51 -10.86 -12.66
C ASP A 114 -22.24 -9.99 -11.62
N ARG A 115 -21.81 -10.06 -10.35
CA ARG A 115 -22.42 -9.25 -9.28
C ARG A 115 -21.93 -7.80 -9.35
N PRO A 116 -22.80 -6.79 -9.11
CA PRO A 116 -22.37 -5.40 -8.91
C PRO A 116 -21.31 -5.31 -7.80
N LEU A 117 -20.26 -4.55 -8.04
CA LEU A 117 -19.17 -4.39 -7.07
C LEU A 117 -19.61 -3.50 -5.90
N THR A 118 -19.23 -3.92 -4.69
CA THR A 118 -19.33 -3.14 -3.46
C THR A 118 -18.20 -3.55 -2.52
N TYR A 119 -17.82 -2.71 -1.57
CA TYR A 119 -16.82 -3.07 -0.54
C TYR A 119 -17.31 -4.25 0.32
N GLY A 120 -18.62 -4.30 0.63
CA GLY A 120 -19.21 -5.45 1.31
C GLY A 120 -19.07 -6.76 0.52
N LEU A 121 -19.21 -6.74 -0.82
CA LEU A 121 -18.97 -7.92 -1.65
C LEU A 121 -17.50 -8.35 -1.63
N PHE A 122 -16.57 -7.40 -1.70
CA PHE A 122 -15.15 -7.70 -1.59
C PHE A 122 -14.82 -8.30 -0.21
N ALA A 123 -15.36 -7.73 0.85
CA ALA A 123 -15.18 -8.27 2.21
C ALA A 123 -15.73 -9.69 2.34
N ASP A 124 -16.92 -9.99 1.79
CA ASP A 124 -17.50 -11.34 1.76
C ASP A 124 -16.61 -12.34 1.03
N ASP A 125 -15.90 -11.90 -0.03
CA ASP A 125 -14.96 -12.76 -0.76
C ASP A 125 -13.74 -13.09 0.10
N TYR A 126 -13.17 -12.11 0.81
CA TYR A 126 -12.04 -12.34 1.71
C TYR A 126 -12.45 -13.21 2.91
N VAL A 127 -13.63 -13.02 3.47
CA VAL A 127 -14.18 -13.89 4.53
C VAL A 127 -14.32 -15.32 4.03
N ALA A 128 -14.84 -15.52 2.81
CA ALA A 128 -14.95 -16.84 2.20
C ALA A 128 -13.56 -17.46 1.91
N LEU A 129 -12.58 -16.66 1.49
CA LEU A 129 -11.19 -17.09 1.30
C LEU A 129 -10.57 -17.57 2.62
N LEU A 130 -10.72 -16.81 3.72
CA LEU A 130 -10.20 -17.19 5.03
C LEU A 130 -10.82 -18.50 5.52
N ARG A 131 -12.12 -18.70 5.30
CA ARG A 131 -12.82 -19.97 5.61
C ARG A 131 -12.29 -21.13 4.75
N PHE A 132 -12.10 -20.91 3.45
CA PHE A 132 -11.53 -21.89 2.52
C PHE A 132 -10.11 -22.32 2.93
N LEU A 133 -9.29 -21.36 3.36
CA LEU A 133 -7.92 -21.61 3.83
C LEU A 133 -7.85 -22.13 5.27
N ARG A 134 -8.95 -22.05 6.04
CA ARG A 134 -9.02 -22.32 7.49
C ARG A 134 -8.05 -21.43 8.28
N ALA A 135 -7.88 -20.19 7.83
CA ALA A 135 -6.97 -19.20 8.40
C ALA A 135 -7.75 -18.24 9.30
N LYS A 136 -7.68 -18.46 10.62
CA LYS A 136 -8.26 -17.57 11.63
C LYS A 136 -7.68 -17.86 13.03
N PRO A 137 -7.55 -16.82 13.89
CA PRO A 137 -7.68 -15.40 13.55
C PRO A 137 -6.52 -14.92 12.67
N VAL A 138 -6.74 -13.85 11.90
CA VAL A 138 -5.70 -13.23 11.09
C VAL A 138 -5.44 -11.79 11.55
N TYR A 139 -4.19 -11.32 11.50
CA TYR A 139 -3.88 -9.90 11.53
C TYR A 139 -4.08 -9.34 10.12
N LEU A 140 -5.06 -8.45 9.93
CA LEU A 140 -5.38 -7.92 8.61
C LEU A 140 -4.62 -6.62 8.36
N VAL A 141 -3.94 -6.54 7.23
CA VAL A 141 -3.25 -5.34 6.73
C VAL A 141 -3.87 -4.95 5.40
N GLY A 142 -4.43 -3.77 5.32
CA GLY A 142 -5.06 -3.27 4.09
C GLY A 142 -4.59 -1.88 3.72
N THR A 143 -4.36 -1.64 2.43
CA THR A 143 -4.03 -0.31 1.91
C THR A 143 -5.12 0.20 0.98
N SER A 144 -5.51 1.48 1.12
CA SER A 144 -6.55 2.11 0.30
C SER A 144 -7.83 1.25 0.30
N ASP A 145 -8.33 0.78 -0.86
CA ASP A 145 -9.47 -0.14 -0.96
C ASP A 145 -9.32 -1.36 -0.04
N GLY A 146 -8.11 -1.90 0.10
CA GLY A 146 -7.83 -3.00 1.02
C GLY A 146 -8.08 -2.63 2.49
N GLY A 147 -7.82 -1.38 2.86
CA GLY A 147 -8.15 -0.85 4.18
C GLY A 147 -9.66 -0.70 4.40
N ILE A 148 -10.40 -0.26 3.37
CA ILE A 148 -11.87 -0.18 3.42
C ILE A 148 -12.49 -1.57 3.58
N ILE A 149 -11.99 -2.55 2.82
CA ILE A 149 -12.38 -3.96 2.96
C ILE A 149 -12.09 -4.47 4.38
N GLY A 150 -10.92 -4.11 4.93
CA GLY A 150 -10.54 -4.47 6.30
C GLY A 150 -11.48 -3.91 7.36
N LEU A 151 -11.92 -2.65 7.21
CA LEU A 151 -12.91 -2.03 8.08
C LEU A 151 -14.27 -2.75 8.01
N ASP A 152 -14.73 -3.09 6.79
CA ASP A 152 -15.98 -3.84 6.60
C ASP A 152 -15.91 -5.21 7.30
N ILE A 153 -14.81 -5.94 7.15
CA ILE A 153 -14.61 -7.22 7.83
C ILE A 153 -14.58 -7.02 9.36
N ALA A 154 -13.90 -5.99 9.86
CA ALA A 154 -13.80 -5.73 11.29
C ALA A 154 -15.15 -5.38 11.95
N ILE A 155 -16.05 -4.72 11.21
CA ILE A 155 -17.42 -4.43 11.63
C ILE A 155 -18.27 -5.70 11.65
N ARG A 156 -18.26 -6.48 10.55
CA ARG A 156 -19.21 -7.58 10.36
C ARG A 156 -18.71 -8.95 10.83
N HIS A 157 -17.39 -9.13 10.90
CA HIS A 157 -16.74 -10.42 11.18
C HIS A 157 -15.53 -10.27 12.11
N PRO A 158 -15.64 -9.55 13.26
CA PRO A 158 -14.52 -9.32 14.17
C PRO A 158 -13.88 -10.60 14.69
N GLU A 159 -14.64 -11.70 14.75
CA GLU A 159 -14.18 -13.01 15.20
C GLU A 159 -13.10 -13.65 14.28
N LEU A 160 -12.92 -13.13 13.08
CA LEU A 160 -11.89 -13.58 12.15
C LEU A 160 -10.57 -12.86 12.33
N LEU A 161 -10.54 -11.75 13.08
CA LEU A 161 -9.39 -10.87 13.18
C LEU A 161 -8.74 -10.92 14.56
N SER A 162 -7.42 -10.92 14.59
CA SER A 162 -6.62 -10.65 15.80
C SER A 162 -6.25 -9.17 15.94
N GLY A 163 -6.36 -8.40 14.86
CA GLY A 163 -6.09 -6.98 14.78
C GLY A 163 -6.21 -6.47 13.36
N LEU A 164 -6.19 -5.15 13.22
CA LEU A 164 -6.37 -4.45 11.96
C LEU A 164 -5.30 -3.35 11.79
N PHE A 165 -4.65 -3.33 10.65
CA PHE A 165 -3.76 -2.26 10.20
C PHE A 165 -4.27 -1.72 8.86
N ILE A 166 -4.68 -0.46 8.82
CA ILE A 166 -5.14 0.19 7.59
C ILE A 166 -4.26 1.38 7.25
N GLN A 167 -4.00 1.59 5.96
CA GLN A 167 -3.25 2.75 5.47
C GLN A 167 -3.98 3.37 4.28
N GLY A 168 -4.22 4.69 4.33
CA GLY A 168 -4.83 5.43 3.22
C GLY A 168 -6.25 4.98 2.88
N ALA A 169 -7.04 4.54 3.87
CA ALA A 169 -8.44 4.16 3.68
C ALA A 169 -9.38 5.35 3.88
N ASN A 170 -10.49 5.36 3.15
CA ASN A 170 -11.61 6.27 3.39
C ASN A 170 -12.86 5.51 3.84
N VAL A 171 -13.74 6.16 4.55
CA VAL A 171 -15.05 5.64 4.99
C VAL A 171 -16.21 6.37 4.35
N SER A 172 -15.93 7.45 3.62
CA SER A 172 -16.89 8.19 2.78
C SER A 172 -16.13 8.92 1.66
N ALA A 173 -16.86 9.36 0.63
CA ALA A 173 -16.30 10.17 -0.46
C ALA A 173 -15.65 11.49 0.05
N GLU A 174 -16.11 12.02 1.18
CA GLU A 174 -15.55 13.24 1.79
C GLU A 174 -14.08 13.09 2.22
N GLY A 175 -13.65 11.85 2.49
CA GLY A 175 -12.28 11.53 2.86
C GLY A 175 -11.28 11.64 1.73
N ILE A 176 -11.76 11.60 0.50
CA ILE A 176 -10.91 11.62 -0.69
C ILE A 176 -10.44 13.05 -0.97
N GLN A 177 -9.19 13.19 -1.34
CA GLN A 177 -8.66 14.41 -1.95
C GLN A 177 -8.09 14.08 -3.34
N ALA A 178 -8.27 15.02 -4.27
CA ALA A 178 -7.69 14.84 -5.61
C ALA A 178 -6.17 15.03 -5.51
N PRO A 179 -5.37 14.01 -5.86
CA PRO A 179 -3.92 14.19 -5.93
C PRO A 179 -3.56 15.16 -7.06
N PRO A 180 -2.42 15.88 -6.97
CA PRO A 180 -1.93 16.71 -8.05
C PRO A 180 -1.84 15.89 -9.35
N ALA A 181 -2.45 16.41 -10.44
CA ALA A 181 -2.54 15.70 -11.72
C ALA A 181 -1.17 15.42 -12.37
N ASP A 182 -0.15 16.19 -11.98
CA ASP A 182 1.24 16.08 -12.43
C ASP A 182 2.11 15.20 -11.52
N LEU A 183 1.57 14.66 -10.43
CA LEU A 183 2.32 13.80 -9.51
C LEU A 183 2.82 12.54 -10.25
N ALA A 184 4.15 12.41 -10.33
CA ALA A 184 4.80 11.36 -11.11
C ALA A 184 4.44 9.95 -10.64
N ALA A 185 4.33 9.75 -9.31
CA ALA A 185 3.97 8.46 -8.70
C ALA A 185 2.58 8.01 -9.13
N ILE A 186 1.57 8.89 -9.11
CA ILE A 186 0.19 8.59 -9.55
C ILE A 186 0.15 8.20 -11.03
N ARG A 187 0.78 9.00 -11.91
CA ARG A 187 0.82 8.67 -13.35
C ARG A 187 1.49 7.33 -13.62
N LEU A 188 2.56 7.02 -12.86
CA LEU A 188 3.25 5.75 -12.99
C LEU A 188 2.40 4.58 -12.45
N ALA A 189 1.70 4.78 -11.33
CA ALA A 189 0.79 3.78 -10.77
C ALA A 189 -0.32 3.39 -11.76
N LEU A 190 -0.98 4.39 -12.38
CA LEU A 190 -2.04 4.15 -13.38
C LEU A 190 -1.52 3.41 -14.62
N ARG A 191 -0.31 3.75 -15.11
CA ARG A 191 0.31 3.03 -16.23
C ARG A 191 0.67 1.59 -15.85
N ARG A 192 1.23 1.40 -14.65
CA ARG A 192 1.58 0.08 -14.12
C ARG A 192 0.34 -0.79 -13.95
N ALA A 193 -0.71 -0.30 -13.34
CA ALA A 193 -1.96 -1.01 -13.14
C ALA A 193 -2.51 -1.59 -14.46
N LYS A 194 -2.56 -0.78 -15.53
CA LYS A 194 -3.00 -1.26 -16.85
C LYS A 194 -2.08 -2.35 -17.42
N SER A 195 -0.76 -2.15 -17.33
CA SER A 195 0.23 -3.11 -17.85
C SER A 195 0.18 -4.44 -17.09
N GLU A 196 0.10 -4.38 -15.76
CA GLU A 196 0.05 -5.57 -14.90
C GLU A 196 -1.26 -6.31 -15.05
N TYR A 197 -2.39 -5.61 -15.14
CA TYR A 197 -3.66 -6.24 -15.43
C TYR A 197 -3.58 -7.04 -16.76
N SER A 198 -3.05 -6.44 -17.83
CA SER A 198 -2.89 -7.11 -19.12
C SER A 198 -1.98 -8.35 -19.05
N ARG A 199 -1.03 -8.37 -18.11
CA ARG A 199 -0.10 -9.49 -17.89
C ARG A 199 -0.72 -10.61 -17.06
N LEU A 200 -1.57 -10.27 -16.10
CA LEU A 200 -2.10 -11.21 -15.08
C LEU A 200 -3.48 -11.75 -15.42
N ALA A 201 -4.34 -10.92 -16.00
CA ALA A 201 -5.74 -11.27 -16.24
C ALA A 201 -5.90 -12.34 -17.31
N ALA A 202 -6.84 -13.25 -17.06
CA ALA A 202 -7.17 -14.34 -17.98
C ALA A 202 -7.93 -13.88 -19.23
N ALA A 203 -8.54 -12.65 -19.23
CA ALA A 203 -9.38 -12.14 -20.30
C ALA A 203 -8.79 -10.85 -20.90
N PRO A 204 -8.60 -10.75 -22.23
CA PRO A 204 -8.01 -9.56 -22.87
C PRO A 204 -8.83 -8.27 -22.68
N ASP A 205 -10.15 -8.33 -22.58
CA ASP A 205 -11.08 -7.22 -22.38
C ASP A 205 -11.39 -6.93 -20.91
N GLY A 206 -10.82 -7.72 -20.00
CA GLY A 206 -11.13 -7.70 -18.58
C GLY A 206 -10.91 -6.33 -17.92
N PHE A 207 -9.88 -5.58 -18.35
CA PHE A 207 -9.60 -4.26 -17.77
C PHE A 207 -10.69 -3.22 -18.04
N ALA A 208 -11.27 -3.24 -19.26
CA ALA A 208 -12.37 -2.34 -19.60
C ALA A 208 -13.63 -2.68 -18.79
N ARG A 209 -13.94 -3.97 -18.66
CA ARG A 209 -15.06 -4.47 -17.86
C ARG A 209 -14.88 -4.14 -16.37
N LEU A 210 -13.69 -4.36 -15.83
CA LEU A 210 -13.39 -4.01 -14.43
C LEU A 210 -13.55 -2.49 -14.22
N ARG A 211 -12.97 -1.66 -15.08
CA ARG A 211 -13.12 -0.21 -14.98
C ARG A 211 -14.59 0.25 -15.02
N ALA A 212 -15.39 -0.32 -15.89
CA ALA A 212 -16.82 -0.01 -15.96
C ALA A 212 -17.52 -0.41 -14.64
N ALA A 213 -17.21 -1.59 -14.10
CA ALA A 213 -17.78 -2.06 -12.84
C ALA A 213 -17.35 -1.18 -11.64
N LEU A 214 -16.08 -0.77 -11.57
CA LEU A 214 -15.58 0.15 -10.54
C LEU A 214 -16.20 1.54 -10.65
N SER A 215 -16.41 2.05 -11.87
CA SER A 215 -17.07 3.36 -12.07
C SER A 215 -18.54 3.36 -11.63
N ALA A 216 -19.18 2.20 -11.56
CA ALA A 216 -20.54 2.04 -11.08
C ALA A 216 -20.60 1.65 -9.58
N MET A 217 -19.47 1.38 -8.97
CA MET A 217 -19.38 0.98 -7.56
C MET A 217 -19.60 2.21 -6.67
N PRO A 218 -20.48 2.13 -5.66
CA PRO A 218 -20.64 3.21 -4.69
C PRO A 218 -19.40 3.36 -3.82
N GLU A 219 -19.09 4.61 -3.46
CA GLU A 219 -18.13 4.90 -2.39
C GLU A 219 -18.62 4.31 -1.07
N PRO A 220 -17.70 4.03 -0.12
CA PRO A 220 -18.10 3.60 1.21
C PRO A 220 -18.87 4.73 1.92
N ASP A 221 -19.74 4.35 2.86
CA ASP A 221 -20.50 5.29 3.67
C ASP A 221 -20.66 4.71 5.11
N TYR A 222 -19.50 4.57 5.80
CA TYR A 222 -19.51 4.08 7.18
C TYR A 222 -19.62 5.23 8.16
N THR A 223 -20.60 5.15 9.06
CA THR A 223 -20.82 6.11 10.12
C THR A 223 -19.85 5.91 11.29
N ALA A 224 -19.67 6.95 12.11
CA ALA A 224 -18.93 6.84 13.37
C ALA A 224 -19.50 5.75 14.31
N ALA A 225 -20.83 5.54 14.29
CA ALA A 225 -21.47 4.48 15.08
C ALA A 225 -21.06 3.08 14.62
N GLN A 226 -20.98 2.84 13.31
CA GLN A 226 -20.50 1.56 12.76
C GLN A 226 -19.01 1.35 13.04
N LEU A 227 -18.18 2.40 12.91
CA LEU A 227 -16.75 2.31 13.28
C LEU A 227 -16.57 2.03 14.77
N ALA A 228 -17.45 2.54 15.63
CA ALA A 228 -17.45 2.27 17.07
C ALA A 228 -17.79 0.80 17.42
N GLU A 229 -18.31 0.02 16.48
CA GLU A 229 -18.55 -1.43 16.66
C GLU A 229 -17.27 -2.26 16.53
N ILE A 230 -16.21 -1.70 15.94
CA ILE A 230 -14.91 -2.40 15.79
C ILE A 230 -14.28 -2.60 17.17
N ARG A 231 -14.03 -3.85 17.54
CA ARG A 231 -13.51 -4.25 18.86
C ARG A 231 -12.06 -4.78 18.80
N VAL A 232 -11.54 -4.98 17.60
CA VAL A 232 -10.16 -5.47 17.45
C VAL A 232 -9.18 -4.29 17.53
N PRO A 233 -7.98 -4.49 18.11
CA PRO A 233 -6.94 -3.48 18.11
C PRO A 233 -6.69 -2.98 16.68
N THR A 234 -6.77 -1.66 16.50
CA THR A 234 -6.71 -1.07 15.16
C THR A 234 -5.60 -0.03 15.06
N THR A 235 -4.75 -0.17 14.05
CA THR A 235 -3.77 0.85 13.69
C THR A 235 -4.19 1.55 12.40
N VAL A 236 -4.34 2.87 12.47
CA VAL A 236 -4.56 3.74 11.32
C VAL A 236 -3.22 4.35 10.93
N ALA A 237 -2.59 3.79 9.90
CA ALA A 237 -1.33 4.28 9.38
C ALA A 237 -1.56 5.41 8.37
N VAL A 238 -0.81 6.48 8.50
CA VAL A 238 -0.88 7.66 7.63
C VAL A 238 0.51 7.93 7.06
N ALA A 239 0.61 8.00 5.74
CA ALA A 239 1.82 8.49 5.10
C ALA A 239 1.97 10.00 5.34
N ASP A 240 3.18 10.49 5.64
CA ASP A 240 3.37 11.93 5.88
C ASP A 240 3.26 12.79 4.60
N HIS A 241 3.31 12.15 3.44
CA HIS A 241 3.05 12.74 2.13
C HIS A 241 1.82 12.10 1.45
N GLU A 242 0.76 11.82 2.23
CA GLU A 242 -0.49 11.23 1.71
C GLU A 242 -1.20 12.21 0.78
N GLU A 243 -1.37 11.81 -0.48
CA GLU A 243 -1.95 12.64 -1.54
C GLU A 243 -3.37 12.28 -1.95
N SER A 244 -3.89 11.16 -1.47
CA SER A 244 -5.19 10.62 -1.89
C SER A 244 -6.27 10.74 -0.82
N ILE A 245 -5.88 10.64 0.45
CA ILE A 245 -6.80 10.68 1.59
C ILE A 245 -6.45 11.85 2.51
N LYS A 246 -7.45 12.66 2.85
CA LYS A 246 -7.27 13.78 3.77
C LYS A 246 -6.81 13.29 5.15
N ARG A 247 -5.81 13.94 5.73
CA ARG A 247 -5.32 13.62 7.07
C ARG A 247 -6.45 13.68 8.11
N SER A 248 -7.29 14.70 8.06
CA SER A 248 -8.44 14.83 8.96
C SER A 248 -9.42 13.67 8.91
N HIS A 249 -9.49 12.97 7.75
CA HIS A 249 -10.33 11.80 7.59
C HIS A 249 -9.74 10.56 8.28
N SER A 250 -8.42 10.37 8.19
CA SER A 250 -7.72 9.33 8.95
C SER A 250 -7.82 9.58 10.46
N ASP A 251 -7.72 10.85 10.89
CA ASP A 251 -7.92 11.24 12.29
C ASP A 251 -9.36 10.94 12.76
N PHE A 252 -10.37 11.18 11.90
CA PHE A 252 -11.77 10.82 12.17
C PHE A 252 -11.95 9.31 12.33
N ILE A 253 -11.37 8.50 11.44
CA ILE A 253 -11.44 7.03 11.54
C ILE A 253 -10.84 6.56 12.85
N ALA A 254 -9.64 7.01 13.19
CA ALA A 254 -8.97 6.63 14.44
C ALA A 254 -9.74 7.09 15.69
N ALA A 255 -10.33 8.26 15.66
CA ALA A 255 -11.13 8.78 16.79
C ALA A 255 -12.47 8.03 16.95
N SER A 256 -13.00 7.42 15.88
CA SER A 256 -14.28 6.71 15.88
C SER A 256 -14.16 5.25 16.33
N ILE A 257 -12.96 4.66 16.31
CA ILE A 257 -12.72 3.26 16.71
C ILE A 257 -12.18 3.23 18.14
N PRO A 258 -12.80 2.51 19.08
CA PRO A 258 -12.47 2.58 20.52
C PRO A 258 -11.02 2.21 20.86
N ASP A 259 -10.45 1.20 20.21
CA ASP A 259 -9.05 0.76 20.42
C ASP A 259 -8.21 1.01 19.18
N ALA A 260 -8.23 2.26 18.69
CA ALA A 260 -7.41 2.67 17.57
C ALA A 260 -6.33 3.68 17.98
N HIS A 261 -5.23 3.65 17.23
CA HIS A 261 -4.15 4.62 17.32
C HIS A 261 -3.60 4.96 15.94
N ILE A 262 -3.01 6.15 15.81
CA ILE A 262 -2.38 6.59 14.55
C ILE A 262 -0.89 6.30 14.59
N VAL A 263 -0.39 5.80 13.46
CA VAL A 263 1.05 5.68 13.17
C VAL A 263 1.36 6.49 11.91
N VAL A 264 2.41 7.31 11.95
CA VAL A 264 2.86 8.10 10.78
C VAL A 264 4.02 7.39 10.12
N LEU A 265 3.83 6.99 8.86
CA LEU A 265 4.87 6.44 8.00
C LEU A 265 5.65 7.58 7.35
N LYS A 266 6.99 7.59 7.56
CA LYS A 266 7.86 8.70 7.18
C LYS A 266 8.41 8.57 5.76
N ASP A 267 8.52 9.72 5.08
CA ASP A 267 9.11 9.84 3.74
C ASP A 267 8.45 8.95 2.69
N VAL A 268 7.14 8.71 2.83
CA VAL A 268 6.33 7.92 1.89
C VAL A 268 4.99 8.59 1.60
N SER A 269 4.38 8.19 0.48
CA SER A 269 3.07 8.64 0.04
C SER A 269 2.03 7.53 0.17
N HIS A 270 0.90 7.66 -0.52
CA HIS A 270 -0.15 6.63 -0.62
C HIS A 270 0.38 5.24 -0.98
N PHE A 271 1.55 5.18 -1.63
CA PHE A 271 2.21 3.95 -2.08
C PHE A 271 3.27 3.42 -1.09
N ALA A 272 3.11 3.68 0.20
CA ALA A 272 4.06 3.34 1.26
C ALA A 272 4.63 1.91 1.18
N PRO A 273 3.85 0.83 0.97
CA PRO A 273 4.39 -0.54 0.89
C PRO A 273 5.37 -0.76 -0.25
N MET A 274 5.24 0.01 -1.35
CA MET A 274 6.13 -0.08 -2.51
C MET A 274 7.35 0.81 -2.36
N GLN A 275 7.19 1.97 -1.71
CA GLN A 275 8.24 2.98 -1.53
C GLN A 275 9.21 2.62 -0.41
N ASP A 276 8.70 2.06 0.68
CA ASP A 276 9.49 1.60 1.84
C ASP A 276 8.94 0.28 2.41
N PRO A 277 9.12 -0.84 1.73
CA PRO A 277 8.61 -2.12 2.22
C PRO A 277 9.17 -2.53 3.59
N ALA A 278 10.40 -2.11 3.91
CA ALA A 278 11.02 -2.42 5.20
C ALA A 278 10.41 -1.60 6.33
N GLY A 279 10.27 -0.29 6.15
CA GLY A 279 9.60 0.58 7.13
C GLY A 279 8.13 0.24 7.31
N PHE A 280 7.44 -0.10 6.21
CA PHE A 280 6.05 -0.55 6.26
C PHE A 280 5.89 -1.86 7.05
N ALA A 281 6.71 -2.89 6.74
CA ALA A 281 6.68 -4.15 7.46
C ALA A 281 7.01 -3.99 8.95
N ALA A 282 8.00 -3.16 9.29
CA ALA A 282 8.34 -2.87 10.69
C ALA A 282 7.17 -2.19 11.44
N ALA A 283 6.44 -1.29 10.79
CA ALA A 283 5.24 -0.68 11.39
C ALA A 283 4.12 -1.71 11.62
N VAL A 284 3.92 -2.65 10.67
CA VAL A 284 2.97 -3.76 10.81
C VAL A 284 3.37 -4.68 11.97
N GLU A 285 4.63 -5.10 12.06
CA GLU A 285 5.14 -5.96 13.14
C GLU A 285 5.00 -5.31 14.51
N ALA A 286 5.34 -4.02 14.61
CA ALA A 286 5.19 -3.26 15.85
C ALA A 286 3.72 -3.17 16.31
N ALA A 287 2.81 -2.98 15.36
CA ALA A 287 1.37 -2.91 15.63
C ALA A 287 0.79 -4.28 16.02
N ALA A 288 1.21 -5.36 15.34
CA ALA A 288 0.76 -6.73 15.64
C ALA A 288 1.28 -7.25 16.98
N GLY A 289 2.47 -6.79 17.42
CA GLY A 289 3.10 -7.16 18.69
C GLY A 289 2.72 -6.26 19.88
N ALA A 290 1.99 -5.17 19.65
CA ALA A 290 1.58 -4.27 20.73
C ALA A 290 0.67 -5.00 21.75
N PRO A 291 0.90 -4.84 23.07
CA PRO A 291 0.04 -5.47 24.08
C PRO A 291 -1.38 -4.95 23.93
N GLN A 292 -2.34 -5.86 23.76
CA GLN A 292 -3.77 -5.54 23.71
C GLN A 292 -4.15 -4.90 25.05
N LYS A 293 -4.80 -3.74 24.99
CA LYS A 293 -5.49 -3.21 26.19
C LYS A 293 -6.59 -4.21 26.54
N MET A 294 -6.33 -5.05 27.53
CA MET A 294 -7.39 -5.91 28.09
C MET A 294 -8.50 -4.97 28.58
N GLY A 295 -9.62 -5.00 27.86
CA GLY A 295 -10.83 -4.29 28.30
C GLY A 295 -11.12 -4.72 29.73
N ALA A 296 -11.18 -3.77 30.65
CA ALA A 296 -11.62 -4.02 31.99
C ALA A 296 -13.03 -4.61 31.89
N SER A 297 -13.14 -5.93 32.07
CA SER A 297 -14.41 -6.60 32.30
C SER A 297 -14.95 -6.05 33.62
N GLY A 298 -15.82 -5.04 33.52
CA GLY A 298 -16.62 -4.59 34.66
C GLY A 298 -17.48 -5.76 35.14
N HIS A 299 -17.23 -6.17 36.35
CA HIS A 299 -18.13 -7.00 37.15
C HIS A 299 -19.39 -6.20 37.55
#